data_cea8d98edd41d3ea2a3f0717eb0776fe
#
_entry.id   cea8d98edd41d3ea2a3f0717eb0776fe
#
_cell.length_a   1.000
_cell.length_b   1.000
_cell.length_c   1.000
_cell.angle_alpha   90.00
_cell.angle_beta   90.00
_cell.angle_gamma   90.00
#
_symmetry.space_group_name_H-M   'P 1'
#
loop_
_entity.id
_entity.type
_entity.pdbx_description
1 polymer ?
#
loop_
_entity_poly.entity_id
_entity_poly.type
_entity_poly.pdbx_seq_one_letter_code
_entity_poly.pdbx_strand_id
1 'polypeptide(L)'
;YMPTINLTGTGYTTGLDGDITYKGPVYSRYGNPEVTWEVGKKVNVGLDLQLFNSLNLTMDYLHETRTDIFQERGTIPQYLGTAGTKVFGNLAAMKNQGFDFAADFNKKIGKDWFISFKGTFTYAHNEITKYDESPKYAFQSKVGQSANIPSIMISDGLFKDPDDVKNSNQQIGGNLSAGDIKYVNISKLYGYDDDIVDISDW
;
A
#
# COMPACT_ATOMS: atom_id res chain seq x y z
N TYR A 1 -3.08 -11.12 22.55
CA TYR A 1 -3.33 -11.76 21.25
C TYR A 1 -3.02 -13.25 21.32
N MET A 2 -4.04 -14.10 21.14
CA MET A 2 -3.95 -15.54 21.41
C MET A 2 -3.36 -16.33 20.22
N PRO A 3 -2.61 -17.41 20.47
CA PRO A 3 -2.16 -18.33 19.45
C PRO A 3 -3.35 -19.07 18.83
N THR A 4 -3.22 -19.46 17.57
CA THR A 4 -4.19 -20.30 16.87
C THR A 4 -3.49 -21.54 16.36
N ILE A 5 -4.08 -22.72 16.63
CA ILE A 5 -3.57 -24.02 16.23
C ILE A 5 -4.55 -24.64 15.23
N ASN A 6 -4.03 -25.09 14.11
CA ASN A 6 -4.76 -25.93 13.18
C ASN A 6 -4.46 -27.39 13.54
N LEU A 7 -5.48 -28.15 13.91
CA LEU A 7 -5.33 -29.55 14.36
C LEU A 7 -5.08 -30.53 13.20
N THR A 8 -5.38 -30.12 11.96
CA THR A 8 -5.29 -30.94 10.75
C THR A 8 -4.33 -30.35 9.71
N GLY A 9 -3.33 -29.59 10.17
CA GLY A 9 -2.31 -29.01 9.31
C GLY A 9 -1.42 -30.05 8.66
N THR A 10 -0.68 -29.65 7.64
CA THR A 10 0.34 -30.49 7.00
C THR A 10 1.46 -30.76 8.00
N GLY A 11 1.58 -31.99 8.46
CA GLY A 11 2.64 -32.40 9.38
C GLY A 11 3.95 -32.67 8.62
N TYR A 12 4.33 -33.94 8.52
CA TYR A 12 5.53 -34.32 7.80
C TYR A 12 5.22 -35.46 6.80
N THR A 13 6.05 -35.56 5.78
CA THR A 13 5.97 -36.62 4.78
C THR A 13 7.05 -37.64 5.00
N THR A 14 6.71 -38.93 4.81
CA THR A 14 7.61 -40.07 4.87
C THR A 14 7.41 -40.98 3.64
N GLY A 15 8.20 -42.03 3.54
CA GLY A 15 8.24 -42.91 2.38
C GLY A 15 9.42 -42.59 1.48
N LEU A 16 9.77 -43.54 0.62
CA LEU A 16 10.93 -43.45 -0.27
C LEU A 16 10.77 -42.25 -1.25
N ASP A 17 9.53 -41.99 -1.66
CA ASP A 17 9.17 -40.93 -2.60
C ASP A 17 8.37 -39.78 -1.93
N GLY A 18 8.32 -39.75 -0.57
CA GLY A 18 7.54 -38.72 0.16
C GLY A 18 6.04 -38.82 -0.04
N ASP A 19 5.52 -40.00 -0.27
CA ASP A 19 4.12 -40.28 -0.62
C ASP A 19 3.18 -40.39 0.59
N ILE A 20 3.72 -40.59 1.79
CA ILE A 20 2.96 -40.76 3.02
C ILE A 20 2.99 -39.44 3.81
N THR A 21 1.86 -38.74 3.84
CA THR A 21 1.72 -37.48 4.60
C THR A 21 0.95 -37.71 5.89
N TYR A 22 1.56 -37.37 7.01
CA TYR A 22 0.93 -37.35 8.33
C TYR A 22 0.42 -35.95 8.65
N LYS A 23 -0.87 -35.86 8.97
CA LYS A 23 -1.48 -34.61 9.45
C LYS A 23 -1.32 -34.48 10.95
N GLY A 24 -1.11 -33.27 11.42
CA GLY A 24 -0.94 -33.01 12.86
C GLY A 24 -1.24 -31.56 13.24
N PRO A 25 -1.20 -31.24 14.51
CA PRO A 25 -1.40 -29.86 14.96
C PRO A 25 -0.21 -28.99 14.53
N VAL A 26 -0.51 -27.86 13.90
CA VAL A 26 0.47 -26.85 13.55
C VAL A 26 -0.01 -25.47 14.01
N TYR A 27 0.91 -24.62 14.42
CA TYR A 27 0.58 -23.23 14.70
C TYR A 27 0.29 -22.50 13.38
N SER A 28 -0.90 -21.95 13.26
CA SER A 28 -1.25 -21.03 12.18
C SER A 28 -0.98 -19.57 12.52
N ARG A 29 -0.85 -19.28 13.83
CA ARG A 29 -0.54 -17.95 14.35
C ARG A 29 0.09 -18.07 15.73
N TYR A 30 1.23 -17.42 15.93
CA TYR A 30 1.83 -17.31 17.26
C TYR A 30 1.11 -16.27 18.12
N GLY A 31 1.00 -16.54 19.41
CA GLY A 31 0.52 -15.57 20.38
C GLY A 31 1.55 -14.48 20.62
N ASN A 32 1.06 -13.27 20.86
CA ASN A 32 1.90 -12.16 21.30
C ASN A 32 1.19 -11.43 22.46
N PRO A 33 1.69 -11.54 23.69
CA PRO A 33 1.10 -10.87 24.86
C PRO A 33 1.32 -9.34 24.86
N GLU A 34 2.28 -8.84 24.07
CA GLU A 34 2.66 -7.42 24.03
C GLU A 34 1.81 -6.60 23.07
N VAL A 35 0.84 -7.23 22.39
CA VAL A 35 -0.03 -6.49 21.47
C VAL A 35 -0.93 -5.52 22.25
N THR A 36 -0.87 -4.27 21.84
CA THR A 36 -1.66 -3.17 22.37
C THR A 36 -2.61 -2.59 21.32
N TRP A 37 -3.38 -1.59 21.71
CA TRP A 37 -4.17 -0.81 20.78
C TRP A 37 -3.31 0.18 20.00
N GLU A 38 -3.69 0.46 18.77
CA GLU A 38 -3.10 1.57 18.02
C GLU A 38 -3.42 2.92 18.69
N VAL A 39 -2.50 3.86 18.56
CA VAL A 39 -2.65 5.21 19.12
C VAL A 39 -2.77 6.22 17.99
N GLY A 40 -3.91 6.91 17.92
CA GLY A 40 -4.15 8.00 16.98
C GLY A 40 -4.09 9.36 17.68
N LYS A 41 -3.21 10.24 17.20
CA LYS A 41 -3.12 11.65 17.63
C LYS A 41 -3.58 12.52 16.48
N LYS A 42 -4.67 13.29 16.72
CA LYS A 42 -5.28 14.15 15.71
C LYS A 42 -5.22 15.60 16.15
N VAL A 43 -4.89 16.48 15.22
CA VAL A 43 -4.99 17.92 15.35
C VAL A 43 -5.83 18.42 14.18
N ASN A 44 -6.85 19.20 14.49
CA ASN A 44 -7.66 19.91 13.50
C ASN A 44 -7.70 21.38 13.86
N VAL A 45 -7.42 22.24 12.88
CA VAL A 45 -7.50 23.69 13.03
C VAL A 45 -8.40 24.23 11.93
N GLY A 46 -9.55 24.78 12.32
CA GLY A 46 -10.54 25.34 11.42
C GLY A 46 -10.64 26.85 11.53
N LEU A 47 -10.98 27.49 10.42
CA LEU A 47 -11.24 28.93 10.31
C LEU A 47 -12.48 29.16 9.45
N ASP A 48 -13.48 29.78 10.04
CA ASP A 48 -14.69 30.28 9.36
C ASP A 48 -14.67 31.79 9.24
N LEU A 49 -14.81 32.28 8.02
CA LEU A 49 -14.84 33.71 7.72
C LEU A 49 -16.10 34.07 6.96
N GLN A 50 -16.78 35.11 7.40
CA GLN A 50 -17.85 35.74 6.65
C GLN A 50 -17.41 37.14 6.19
N LEU A 51 -17.33 37.32 4.89
CA LEU A 51 -16.86 38.56 4.28
C LEU A 51 -17.99 39.24 3.50
N PHE A 52 -18.12 40.57 3.66
CA PHE A 52 -19.05 41.40 2.88
C PHE A 52 -20.52 40.94 2.96
N ASN A 53 -20.94 40.23 3.99
CA ASN A 53 -22.26 39.58 4.09
C ASN A 53 -22.69 38.72 2.89
N SER A 54 -21.77 38.35 2.06
CA SER A 54 -22.01 37.65 0.79
C SER A 54 -21.11 36.48 0.53
N LEU A 55 -19.95 36.41 1.18
CA LEU A 55 -18.95 35.38 1.01
C LEU A 55 -18.65 34.68 2.33
N ASN A 56 -18.95 33.41 2.40
CA ASN A 56 -18.56 32.53 3.52
C ASN A 56 -17.41 31.65 3.06
N LEU A 57 -16.33 31.61 3.83
CA LEU A 57 -15.17 30.77 3.62
C LEU A 57 -14.99 29.89 4.85
N THR A 58 -14.83 28.59 4.62
CA THR A 58 -14.47 27.62 5.64
C THR A 58 -13.17 26.94 5.22
N MET A 59 -12.20 26.90 6.12
CA MET A 59 -10.91 26.27 5.91
C MET A 59 -10.57 25.40 7.11
N ASP A 60 -10.20 24.16 6.87
CA ASP A 60 -9.79 23.21 7.89
C ASP A 60 -8.45 22.58 7.52
N TYR A 61 -7.53 22.56 8.47
CA TYR A 61 -6.28 21.81 8.38
C TYR A 61 -6.33 20.63 9.32
N LEU A 62 -6.07 19.42 8.79
CA LEU A 62 -6.03 18.17 9.52
C LEU A 62 -4.61 17.62 9.53
N HIS A 63 -4.15 17.22 10.71
CA HIS A 63 -2.95 16.40 10.88
C HIS A 63 -3.25 15.24 11.83
N GLU A 64 -2.95 14.03 11.39
CA GLU A 64 -3.12 12.80 12.17
C GLU A 64 -1.84 11.98 12.13
N THR A 65 -1.39 11.50 13.28
CA THR A 65 -0.32 10.50 13.40
C THR A 65 -0.90 9.27 14.08
N ARG A 66 -0.73 8.11 13.45
CA ARG A 66 -1.08 6.81 14.01
C ARG A 66 0.18 6.02 14.25
N THR A 67 0.33 5.52 15.47
CA THR A 67 1.43 4.64 15.89
C THR A 67 0.89 3.32 16.42
N ASP A 68 1.79 2.37 16.59
CA ASP A 68 1.46 1.04 17.14
C ASP A 68 0.38 0.31 16.32
N ILE A 69 0.36 0.52 15.00
CA ILE A 69 -0.58 -0.14 14.10
C ILE A 69 -0.26 -1.63 14.06
N PHE A 70 -1.30 -2.44 14.25
CA PHE A 70 -1.21 -3.88 14.24
C PHE A 70 -0.90 -4.40 12.84
N GLN A 71 0.19 -5.16 12.73
CA GLN A 71 0.72 -5.63 11.46
C GLN A 71 1.29 -7.05 11.59
N GLU A 72 1.22 -7.82 10.51
CA GLU A 72 2.01 -9.05 10.37
C GLU A 72 3.49 -8.70 10.22
N ARG A 73 4.35 -9.41 10.96
CA ARG A 73 5.79 -9.21 10.92
C ARG A 73 6.38 -9.74 9.61
N GLY A 74 6.99 -8.86 8.84
CA GLY A 74 7.60 -9.17 7.55
C GLY A 74 9.07 -9.59 7.62
N THR A 75 9.73 -9.35 8.76
CA THR A 75 11.19 -9.56 8.92
C THR A 75 11.58 -10.91 9.50
N ILE A 76 10.64 -11.88 9.61
CA ILE A 76 10.95 -13.21 10.14
C ILE A 76 11.63 -14.05 9.06
N PRO A 77 12.87 -14.52 9.29
CA PRO A 77 13.56 -15.37 8.35
C PRO A 77 12.86 -16.72 8.17
N GLN A 78 12.66 -17.14 6.94
CA GLN A 78 11.99 -18.42 6.62
C GLN A 78 12.71 -19.66 7.15
N TYR A 79 14.03 -19.60 7.32
CA TYR A 79 14.83 -20.73 7.84
C TYR A 79 14.56 -21.06 9.32
N LEU A 80 13.82 -20.21 10.05
CA LEU A 80 13.39 -20.49 11.42
C LEU A 80 12.27 -21.54 11.50
N GLY A 81 11.83 -22.10 10.38
CA GLY A 81 10.78 -23.12 10.33
C GLY A 81 9.38 -22.58 10.64
N THR A 82 9.21 -21.25 10.63
CA THR A 82 7.92 -20.57 10.84
C THR A 82 7.12 -20.41 9.54
N ALA A 83 7.56 -21.03 8.46
CA ALA A 83 6.91 -20.92 7.15
C ALA A 83 5.40 -21.22 7.26
N GLY A 84 4.59 -20.23 6.89
CA GLY A 84 3.12 -20.31 6.97
C GLY A 84 2.52 -19.95 8.33
N THR A 85 3.33 -19.69 9.36
CA THR A 85 2.85 -19.26 10.68
C THR A 85 2.99 -17.75 10.83
N LYS A 86 1.88 -17.08 11.05
CA LYS A 86 1.84 -15.62 11.15
C LYS A 86 2.20 -15.12 12.53
N VAL A 87 3.07 -14.15 12.60
CA VAL A 87 3.43 -13.41 13.83
C VAL A 87 2.99 -11.97 13.66
N PHE A 88 2.29 -11.45 14.67
CA PHE A 88 1.76 -10.09 14.61
C PHE A 88 2.29 -9.24 15.77
N GLY A 89 2.35 -7.95 15.56
CA GLY A 89 2.74 -6.97 16.57
C GLY A 89 2.32 -5.55 16.17
N ASN A 90 2.56 -4.60 17.07
CA ASN A 90 2.33 -3.18 16.86
C ASN A 90 3.57 -2.55 16.19
N LEU A 91 3.73 -2.78 14.90
CA LEU A 91 4.99 -2.60 14.19
C LEU A 91 4.96 -1.45 13.18
N ALA A 92 3.77 -0.96 12.81
CA ALA A 92 3.63 0.07 11.80
C ALA A 92 3.21 1.43 12.40
N ALA A 93 3.51 2.48 11.66
CA ALA A 93 3.06 3.84 11.92
C ALA A 93 2.82 4.58 10.61
N MET A 94 1.87 5.51 10.63
CA MET A 94 1.56 6.36 9.49
C MET A 94 1.19 7.78 9.94
N LYS A 95 1.33 8.72 9.04
CA LYS A 95 0.82 10.07 9.18
C LYS A 95 -0.16 10.39 8.06
N ASN A 96 -1.12 11.23 8.36
CA ASN A 96 -2.07 11.78 7.41
C ASN A 96 -2.17 13.28 7.63
N GLN A 97 -2.17 14.05 6.56
CA GLN A 97 -2.33 15.49 6.61
C GLN A 97 -3.15 15.96 5.42
N GLY A 98 -3.93 17.00 5.64
CA GLY A 98 -4.80 17.51 4.60
C GLY A 98 -5.37 18.85 4.94
N PHE A 99 -6.04 19.42 3.97
CA PHE A 99 -6.84 20.60 4.19
C PHE A 99 -8.12 20.56 3.36
N ASP A 100 -9.17 21.08 3.95
CA ASP A 100 -10.46 21.28 3.33
C ASP A 100 -10.70 22.78 3.16
N PHE A 101 -11.28 23.15 2.04
CA PHE A 101 -11.65 24.51 1.73
C PHE A 101 -13.06 24.53 1.14
N ALA A 102 -13.92 25.40 1.65
CA ALA A 102 -15.23 25.66 1.09
C ALA A 102 -15.45 27.16 0.93
N ALA A 103 -15.99 27.56 -0.20
CA ALA A 103 -16.41 28.94 -0.47
C ALA A 103 -17.86 28.96 -0.92
N ASP A 104 -18.66 29.78 -0.26
CA ASP A 104 -20.07 30.01 -0.60
C ASP A 104 -20.28 31.50 -0.78
N PHE A 105 -20.60 31.92 -2.01
CA PHE A 105 -20.86 33.29 -2.37
C PHE A 105 -22.29 33.47 -2.81
N ASN A 106 -23.02 34.37 -2.14
CA ASN A 106 -24.40 34.67 -2.43
C ASN A 106 -24.60 36.18 -2.42
N LYS A 107 -25.02 36.74 -3.57
CA LYS A 107 -25.24 38.20 -3.67
C LYS A 107 -26.44 38.54 -4.53
N LYS A 108 -27.31 39.40 -3.96
CA LYS A 108 -28.38 40.04 -4.71
C LYS A 108 -27.86 41.35 -5.33
N ILE A 109 -28.04 41.48 -6.64
CA ILE A 109 -27.63 42.69 -7.41
C ILE A 109 -28.89 43.38 -7.90
N GLY A 110 -29.17 44.54 -7.36
CA GLY A 110 -30.40 45.29 -7.68
C GLY A 110 -31.65 44.55 -7.23
N LYS A 111 -32.74 44.65 -8.00
CA LYS A 111 -34.04 44.06 -7.67
C LYS A 111 -34.23 42.66 -8.23
N ASP A 112 -33.59 42.38 -9.38
CA ASP A 112 -33.96 41.26 -10.26
C ASP A 112 -32.86 40.21 -10.42
N TRP A 113 -31.63 40.47 -9.97
CA TRP A 113 -30.51 39.56 -10.13
C TRP A 113 -30.04 38.97 -8.82
N PHE A 114 -29.84 37.66 -8.81
CA PHE A 114 -29.21 36.91 -7.74
C PHE A 114 -28.09 36.06 -8.29
N ILE A 115 -26.89 36.18 -7.72
CA ILE A 115 -25.72 35.39 -8.08
C ILE A 115 -25.38 34.50 -6.89
N SER A 116 -25.26 33.18 -7.13
CA SER A 116 -24.82 32.20 -6.15
C SER A 116 -23.70 31.36 -6.77
N PHE A 117 -22.63 31.19 -6.00
CA PHE A 117 -21.52 30.30 -6.36
C PHE A 117 -21.10 29.51 -5.12
N LYS A 118 -20.94 28.19 -5.26
CA LYS A 118 -20.41 27.33 -4.21
C LYS A 118 -19.31 26.45 -4.78
N GLY A 119 -18.17 26.45 -4.10
CA GLY A 119 -17.01 25.61 -4.45
C GLY A 119 -16.47 24.93 -3.20
N THR A 120 -15.98 23.70 -3.35
CA THR A 120 -15.28 22.97 -2.30
C THR A 120 -14.01 22.37 -2.87
N PHE A 121 -12.97 22.30 -2.07
CA PHE A 121 -11.71 21.69 -2.42
C PHE A 121 -11.17 20.91 -1.22
N THR A 122 -10.80 19.64 -1.42
CA THR A 122 -10.22 18.79 -0.40
C THR A 122 -8.89 18.24 -0.91
N TYR A 123 -7.86 18.34 -0.09
CA TYR A 123 -6.58 17.69 -0.33
C TYR A 123 -6.21 16.85 0.88
N ALA A 124 -5.88 15.58 0.67
CA ALA A 124 -5.40 14.69 1.72
C ALA A 124 -4.22 13.87 1.21
N HIS A 125 -3.20 13.77 2.04
CA HIS A 125 -2.01 12.97 1.77
C HIS A 125 -1.66 12.14 3.00
N ASN A 126 -1.50 10.83 2.80
CA ASN A 126 -1.05 9.92 3.85
C ASN A 126 0.31 9.31 3.47
N GLU A 127 1.08 8.96 4.48
CA GLU A 127 2.41 8.38 4.30
C GLU A 127 2.69 7.37 5.40
N ILE A 128 3.20 6.21 5.01
CA ILE A 128 3.68 5.19 5.94
C ILE A 128 5.04 5.65 6.48
N THR A 129 5.14 5.87 7.79
CA THR A 129 6.37 6.33 8.44
C THR A 129 7.19 5.20 9.05
N LYS A 130 6.54 4.07 9.33
CA LYS A 130 7.18 2.86 9.84
C LYS A 130 6.41 1.64 9.36
N TYR A 131 7.11 0.62 8.90
CA TYR A 131 6.55 -0.64 8.45
C TYR A 131 7.56 -1.76 8.68
N ASP A 132 7.12 -2.93 9.18
CA ASP A 132 8.01 -4.09 9.37
C ASP A 132 8.05 -4.90 8.08
N GLU A 133 9.03 -4.63 7.25
CA GLU A 133 9.20 -5.21 5.92
C GLU A 133 10.66 -5.57 5.65
N SER A 134 10.85 -6.48 4.70
CA SER A 134 12.17 -6.83 4.17
C SER A 134 12.08 -6.82 2.63
N PRO A 135 12.03 -5.64 2.01
CA PRO A 135 11.91 -5.53 0.57
C PRO A 135 13.16 -6.08 -0.13
N LYS A 136 12.99 -6.76 -1.25
CA LYS A 136 14.10 -7.25 -2.08
C LYS A 136 14.91 -6.07 -2.64
N TYR A 137 14.23 -5.03 -3.07
CA TYR A 137 14.81 -3.82 -3.62
C TYR A 137 14.34 -2.58 -2.86
N ALA A 138 15.18 -1.56 -2.79
CA ALA A 138 14.88 -0.33 -2.05
C ALA A 138 13.62 0.40 -2.55
N PHE A 139 13.33 0.35 -3.86
CA PHE A 139 12.15 0.99 -4.45
C PHE A 139 10.82 0.30 -4.09
N GLN A 140 10.87 -0.96 -3.62
CA GLN A 140 9.70 -1.70 -3.16
C GLN A 140 9.31 -1.37 -1.72
N SER A 141 10.12 -0.58 -1.00
CA SER A 141 9.80 -0.20 0.38
C SER A 141 8.49 0.58 0.44
N LYS A 142 7.63 0.19 1.36
CA LYS A 142 6.37 0.88 1.65
C LYS A 142 6.56 2.13 2.49
N VAL A 143 7.68 2.21 3.24
CA VAL A 143 8.01 3.40 4.04
C VAL A 143 8.24 4.59 3.12
N GLY A 144 7.58 5.69 3.40
CA GLY A 144 7.57 6.89 2.57
C GLY A 144 6.50 6.92 1.49
N GLN A 145 5.78 5.81 1.28
CA GLN A 145 4.69 5.74 0.32
C GLN A 145 3.31 5.93 0.99
N SER A 146 2.31 6.23 0.19
CA SER A 146 0.92 6.27 0.64
C SER A 146 0.39 4.85 0.89
N ALA A 147 -0.46 4.68 1.91
CA ALA A 147 -0.92 3.36 2.36
C ALA A 147 -1.70 2.56 1.32
N ASN A 148 -2.33 3.21 0.35
CA ASN A 148 -3.23 2.60 -0.62
C ASN A 148 -2.77 2.77 -2.06
N ILE A 149 -1.47 2.87 -2.30
CA ILE A 149 -0.93 2.89 -3.65
C ILE A 149 -0.95 1.45 -4.21
N PRO A 150 -1.63 1.19 -5.32
CA PRO A 150 -1.51 -0.09 -6.00
C PRO A 150 -0.12 -0.22 -6.62
N SER A 151 0.51 -1.37 -6.45
CA SER A 151 1.72 -1.73 -7.18
C SER A 151 1.32 -2.13 -8.60
N ILE A 152 1.92 -1.52 -9.60
CA ILE A 152 1.63 -1.76 -11.02
C ILE A 152 2.94 -1.77 -11.82
N MET A 153 2.98 -2.57 -12.87
CA MET A 153 4.07 -2.52 -13.84
C MET A 153 3.96 -1.29 -14.73
N ILE A 154 5.07 -0.66 -15.04
CA ILE A 154 5.14 0.48 -15.95
C ILE A 154 5.21 -0.03 -17.38
N SER A 155 4.25 0.38 -18.24
CA SER A 155 4.27 0.02 -19.65
C SER A 155 5.24 0.90 -20.44
N ASP A 156 6.05 0.27 -21.29
CA ASP A 156 6.90 0.90 -22.33
C ASP A 156 6.25 0.85 -23.73
N GLY A 157 4.95 0.68 -23.79
CA GLY A 157 4.19 0.57 -25.03
C GLY A 157 3.87 -0.87 -25.41
N LEU A 158 3.85 -1.15 -26.70
CA LEU A 158 3.57 -2.47 -27.27
C LEU A 158 4.77 -2.97 -28.07
N PHE A 159 4.97 -4.29 -28.08
CA PHE A 159 5.93 -4.91 -29.00
C PHE A 159 5.54 -4.64 -30.44
N LYS A 160 6.48 -4.12 -31.23
CA LYS A 160 6.23 -3.70 -32.62
C LYS A 160 6.19 -4.91 -33.58
N ASP A 161 7.12 -5.84 -33.37
CA ASP A 161 7.31 -7.00 -34.24
C ASP A 161 8.00 -8.15 -33.46
N PRO A 162 8.14 -9.35 -34.07
CA PRO A 162 8.80 -10.48 -33.42
C PRO A 162 10.28 -10.25 -33.08
N ASP A 163 10.95 -9.34 -33.79
CA ASP A 163 12.35 -9.04 -33.50
C ASP A 163 12.47 -8.12 -32.29
N ASP A 164 11.52 -7.19 -32.08
CA ASP A 164 11.42 -6.41 -30.83
C ASP A 164 11.17 -7.30 -29.61
N VAL A 165 10.33 -8.33 -29.75
CA VAL A 165 10.12 -9.34 -28.68
C VAL A 165 11.42 -10.05 -28.32
N LYS A 166 12.19 -10.49 -29.33
CA LYS A 166 13.45 -11.23 -29.11
C LYS A 166 14.56 -10.38 -28.50
N ASN A 167 14.59 -9.09 -28.84
CA ASN A 167 15.64 -8.17 -28.40
C ASN A 167 15.31 -7.44 -27.09
N SER A 168 14.11 -7.65 -26.55
CA SER A 168 13.67 -7.08 -25.28
C SER A 168 13.95 -8.02 -24.11
N ASN A 169 13.91 -7.47 -22.88
CA ASN A 169 14.01 -8.28 -21.68
C ASN A 169 12.89 -9.33 -21.63
N GLN A 170 13.21 -10.51 -21.14
CA GLN A 170 12.21 -11.56 -20.96
C GLN A 170 11.14 -11.10 -19.95
N GLN A 171 9.86 -11.24 -20.28
CA GLN A 171 8.76 -10.95 -19.36
C GLN A 171 8.10 -12.25 -18.87
N ILE A 172 7.70 -12.26 -17.60
CA ILE A 172 6.87 -13.34 -17.06
C ILE A 172 5.47 -13.22 -17.64
N GLY A 173 4.91 -14.31 -18.15
CA GLY A 173 3.55 -14.33 -18.68
C GLY A 173 3.33 -15.22 -19.89
N GLY A 174 4.37 -15.92 -20.36
CA GLY A 174 4.27 -16.90 -21.43
C GLY A 174 4.82 -16.44 -22.78
N ASN A 175 4.22 -16.93 -23.86
CA ASN A 175 4.67 -16.61 -25.22
C ASN A 175 4.23 -15.19 -25.60
N LEU A 176 5.19 -14.28 -25.67
CA LEU A 176 4.97 -12.89 -26.09
C LEU A 176 4.90 -12.82 -27.64
N SER A 177 4.07 -11.91 -28.11
CA SER A 177 3.84 -11.65 -29.52
C SER A 177 3.87 -10.16 -29.81
N ALA A 178 4.05 -9.80 -31.08
CA ALA A 178 3.87 -8.42 -31.53
C ALA A 178 2.45 -7.94 -31.16
N GLY A 179 2.35 -6.76 -30.57
CA GLY A 179 1.10 -6.19 -30.08
C GLY A 179 0.81 -6.45 -28.59
N ASP A 180 1.58 -7.30 -27.92
CA ASP A 180 1.50 -7.45 -26.46
C ASP A 180 2.13 -6.25 -25.74
N ILE A 181 1.75 -6.04 -24.46
CA ILE A 181 2.29 -4.95 -23.65
C ILE A 181 3.74 -5.23 -23.30
N LYS A 182 4.61 -4.27 -23.59
CA LYS A 182 6.00 -4.25 -23.18
C LYS A 182 6.12 -3.50 -21.84
N TYR A 183 6.73 -4.12 -20.85
CA TYR A 183 6.93 -3.53 -19.54
C TYR A 183 8.39 -3.12 -19.33
N VAL A 184 8.57 -2.06 -18.53
CA VAL A 184 9.89 -1.58 -18.12
C VAL A 184 10.47 -2.53 -17.08
N ASN A 185 11.72 -2.95 -17.26
CA ASN A 185 12.49 -3.61 -16.20
C ASN A 185 12.99 -2.53 -15.21
N ILE A 186 12.26 -2.35 -14.10
CA ILE A 186 12.56 -1.33 -13.09
C ILE A 186 13.79 -1.74 -12.28
N SER A 187 13.94 -3.01 -11.94
CA SER A 187 15.10 -3.52 -11.20
C SER A 187 16.40 -3.18 -11.91
N LYS A 188 16.46 -3.39 -13.23
CA LYS A 188 17.59 -3.04 -14.07
C LYS A 188 17.82 -1.52 -14.15
N LEU A 189 16.76 -0.73 -14.19
CA LEU A 189 16.84 0.74 -14.20
C LEU A 189 17.51 1.28 -12.92
N TYR A 190 17.28 0.62 -11.78
CA TYR A 190 17.92 0.95 -10.51
C TYR A 190 19.30 0.30 -10.31
N GLY A 191 19.86 -0.34 -11.35
CA GLY A 191 21.21 -0.90 -11.35
C GLY A 191 21.34 -2.30 -10.77
N TYR A 192 20.24 -3.03 -10.63
CA TYR A 192 20.26 -4.45 -10.28
C TYR A 192 20.48 -5.28 -11.55
N ASP A 193 21.27 -6.34 -11.42
CA ASP A 193 21.54 -7.25 -12.54
C ASP A 193 20.40 -8.28 -12.67
N ASP A 194 19.34 -7.84 -13.34
CA ASP A 194 18.12 -8.61 -13.56
C ASP A 194 17.62 -8.33 -14.99
N ASP A 195 17.65 -9.36 -15.83
CA ASP A 195 17.21 -9.28 -17.24
C ASP A 195 15.77 -9.77 -17.44
N ILE A 196 15.04 -10.03 -16.37
CA ILE A 196 13.66 -10.53 -16.41
C ILE A 196 12.73 -9.47 -15.84
N VAL A 197 11.69 -9.14 -16.58
CA VAL A 197 10.56 -8.33 -16.08
C VAL A 197 9.60 -9.26 -15.37
N ASP A 198 9.47 -9.12 -14.07
CA ASP A 198 8.63 -9.96 -13.22
C ASP A 198 7.89 -9.15 -12.13
N ILE A 199 7.32 -9.86 -11.17
CA ILE A 199 6.61 -9.23 -10.05
C ILE A 199 7.52 -8.37 -9.15
N SER A 200 8.82 -8.39 -9.32
CA SER A 200 9.75 -7.52 -8.60
C SER A 200 9.88 -6.13 -9.24
N ASP A 201 9.30 -5.90 -10.43
CA ASP A 201 9.31 -4.63 -11.16
C ASP A 201 8.05 -3.78 -10.95
N TRP A 202 7.28 -4.01 -9.89
CA TRP A 202 6.04 -3.30 -9.55
C TRP A 202 6.01 -2.73 -8.14
#